data_5aa4701363082df7039e05267d9d294e
#
_entry.id   5aa4701363082df7039e05267d9d294e
#
_cell.length_a   1.000
_cell.length_b   1.000
_cell.length_c   1.000
_cell.angle_alpha   90.00
_cell.angle_beta   90.00
_cell.angle_gamma   90.00
#
_symmetry.space_group_name_H-M   'P 1'
#
loop_
_entity.id
_entity.type
_entity.pdbx_description
1 polymer ?
#
loop_
_entity_poly.entity_id
_entity_poly.type
_entity_poly.pdbx_seq_one_letter_code
_entity_poly.pdbx_strand_id
1 'polypeptide(L)'
;FIETTRDFVLAEGRRPAGYVVASGTNDPNDPGTYVEIGLANHIRNRISDWRTSDYPGITQITRELLSFWKNQDPDQPNKFFFCQIEAIETLIWLTEVEGYSSSDLMSILCSNESKKHSFIGDGGSFPRLCSKMATGTGKTVVMAMLVAWQTLNKVAYPNDARFSKYFFVVAPNLTVKERLDVLKPSSTSNYYDKFNIVQPTMRDRLNQAKVLVENWHKLSFEDDEKISKKKGVDKRGAKSDFAFVREVLGDLSRTNGIVVINDEAHHAW
;
A
#
# COMPACT_ATOMS: atom_id res chain seq x y z
N PHE A 1 5.12 22.28 10.09
CA PHE A 1 4.80 21.26 11.10
C PHE A 1 3.28 21.29 11.24
N ILE A 2 2.58 20.26 10.77
CA ILE A 2 1.15 20.10 11.00
C ILE A 2 1.03 19.55 12.42
N GLU A 3 0.47 20.34 13.33
CA GLU A 3 0.08 19.84 14.64
C GLU A 3 -0.85 18.64 14.44
N THR A 4 -0.45 17.50 14.96
CA THR A 4 -1.30 16.31 15.00
C THR A 4 -2.33 16.52 16.08
N THR A 5 -3.51 16.99 15.72
CA THR A 5 -4.63 17.01 16.64
C THR A 5 -5.01 15.59 17.01
N ARG A 6 -5.20 15.35 18.31
CA ARG A 6 -5.56 14.03 18.88
C ARG A 6 -6.89 13.51 18.38
N ASP A 7 -7.77 14.39 18.00
CA ASP A 7 -9.09 14.05 17.51
C ASP A 7 -9.02 13.90 15.99
N PHE A 8 -9.34 12.72 15.50
CA PHE A 8 -9.56 12.46 14.08
C PHE A 8 -10.80 13.19 13.57
N VAL A 9 -11.03 14.39 14.04
CA VAL A 9 -12.01 15.29 13.48
C VAL A 9 -11.49 15.65 12.10
N LEU A 10 -12.26 15.29 11.10
CA LEU A 10 -12.08 15.89 9.78
C LEU A 10 -12.09 17.39 10.03
N ALA A 11 -10.97 18.06 9.73
CA ALA A 11 -10.92 19.50 9.86
C ALA A 11 -12.11 20.04 9.06
N GLU A 12 -12.99 20.78 9.72
CA GLU A 12 -14.04 21.54 9.03
C GLU A 12 -13.34 22.33 7.94
N GLY A 13 -13.78 22.16 6.67
CA GLY A 13 -13.14 22.78 5.53
C GLY A 13 -12.01 21.98 4.88
N ARG A 14 -11.88 20.66 5.11
CA ARG A 14 -10.98 19.84 4.32
C ARG A 14 -11.28 19.98 2.83
N ARG A 15 -10.27 20.44 2.07
CA ARG A 15 -10.40 20.57 0.61
C ARG A 15 -10.64 19.20 -0.03
N PRO A 16 -11.57 19.08 -0.99
CA PRO A 16 -11.76 17.85 -1.76
C PRO A 16 -10.45 17.39 -2.40
N ALA A 17 -10.29 16.08 -2.62
CA ALA A 17 -9.15 15.55 -3.33
C ALA A 17 -9.18 16.05 -4.78
N GLY A 18 -8.04 16.55 -5.26
CA GLY A 18 -7.92 17.09 -6.60
C GLY A 18 -6.50 17.47 -6.94
N TYR A 19 -6.33 18.08 -8.10
CA TYR A 19 -5.05 18.58 -8.59
C TYR A 19 -5.26 19.93 -9.28
N VAL A 20 -4.19 20.70 -9.38
CA VAL A 20 -4.22 21.99 -10.08
C VAL A 20 -3.67 21.78 -11.50
N VAL A 21 -4.42 22.22 -12.48
CA VAL A 21 -3.98 22.32 -13.87
C VAL A 21 -3.48 23.74 -14.10
N ALA A 22 -2.23 23.89 -14.58
CA ALA A 22 -1.68 25.19 -14.96
C ALA A 22 -2.49 25.77 -16.11
N SER A 23 -2.83 27.06 -16.04
CA SER A 23 -3.65 27.74 -17.04
C SER A 23 -2.87 28.04 -18.35
N GLY A 24 -1.60 27.69 -18.41
CA GLY A 24 -0.76 27.95 -19.59
C GLY A 24 -0.34 29.41 -19.76
N THR A 25 -0.64 30.26 -18.78
CA THR A 25 -0.18 31.65 -18.74
C THR A 25 1.24 31.71 -18.17
N ASN A 26 2.05 32.69 -18.63
CA ASN A 26 3.39 32.91 -18.06
C ASN A 26 3.34 33.75 -16.76
N ASP A 27 2.19 33.89 -16.15
CA ASP A 27 2.03 34.61 -14.88
C ASP A 27 2.43 33.69 -13.71
N PRO A 28 3.49 33.99 -12.95
CA PRO A 28 3.92 33.20 -11.80
C PRO A 28 2.91 33.21 -10.64
N ASN A 29 1.95 34.14 -10.64
CA ASN A 29 0.88 34.22 -9.64
C ASN A 29 -0.42 33.54 -10.08
N ASP A 30 -0.46 32.91 -11.25
CA ASP A 30 -1.64 32.22 -11.73
C ASP A 30 -1.95 30.98 -10.83
N PRO A 31 -3.06 30.94 -10.10
CA PRO A 31 -3.38 29.84 -9.20
C PRO A 31 -3.72 28.55 -9.95
N GLY A 32 -3.87 28.59 -11.28
CA GLY A 32 -4.37 27.47 -12.08
C GLY A 32 -5.82 27.10 -11.78
N THR A 33 -6.28 26.07 -12.47
CA THR A 33 -7.66 25.53 -12.27
C THR A 33 -7.60 24.28 -11.40
N TYR A 34 -8.34 24.28 -10.29
CA TYR A 34 -8.46 23.12 -9.43
C TYR A 34 -9.49 22.12 -10.00
N VAL A 35 -9.03 20.88 -10.21
CA VAL A 35 -9.86 19.78 -10.73
C VAL A 35 -10.01 18.72 -9.65
N GLU A 36 -11.24 18.41 -9.27
CA GLU A 36 -11.53 17.40 -8.26
C GLU A 36 -11.41 15.98 -8.82
N ILE A 37 -10.95 15.04 -7.97
CA ILE A 37 -10.91 13.61 -8.27
C ILE A 37 -12.16 12.97 -7.65
N GLY A 38 -13.22 12.84 -8.43
CA GLY A 38 -14.54 12.39 -7.97
C GLY A 38 -14.49 11.03 -7.25
N LEU A 39 -13.75 10.05 -7.79
CA LEU A 39 -13.58 8.73 -7.16
C LEU A 39 -12.93 8.83 -5.77
N ALA A 40 -11.87 9.61 -5.62
CA ALA A 40 -11.20 9.77 -4.34
C ALA A 40 -12.10 10.43 -3.29
N ASN A 41 -12.88 11.43 -3.69
CA ASN A 41 -13.84 12.11 -2.82
C ASN A 41 -15.00 11.18 -2.43
N HIS A 42 -15.49 10.38 -3.36
CA HIS A 42 -16.53 9.39 -3.07
C HIS A 42 -16.04 8.36 -2.04
N ILE A 43 -14.83 7.78 -2.23
CA ILE A 43 -14.24 6.83 -1.29
C ILE A 43 -14.06 7.49 0.09
N ARG A 44 -13.57 8.73 0.15
CA ARG A 44 -13.40 9.46 1.42
C ARG A 44 -14.72 9.66 2.18
N ASN A 45 -15.81 10.00 1.48
CA ASN A 45 -17.11 10.13 2.10
C ASN A 45 -17.60 8.79 2.66
N ARG A 46 -17.50 7.72 1.88
CA ARG A 46 -17.86 6.36 2.34
C ARG A 46 -17.06 5.91 3.56
N ILE A 47 -15.76 6.21 3.60
CA ILE A 47 -14.92 5.89 4.76
C ILE A 47 -15.29 6.73 5.97
N SER A 48 -15.67 7.99 5.77
CA SER A 48 -16.18 8.84 6.85
C SER A 48 -17.46 8.27 7.47
N ASP A 49 -18.42 7.86 6.63
CA ASP A 49 -19.68 7.25 7.07
C ASP A 49 -19.41 5.89 7.77
N TRP A 50 -18.53 5.08 7.20
CA TRP A 50 -18.13 3.79 7.76
C TRP A 50 -17.46 3.94 9.13
N ARG A 51 -16.58 4.93 9.30
CA ARG A 51 -15.95 5.29 10.58
C ARG A 51 -16.97 5.73 11.62
N THR A 52 -17.94 6.57 11.22
CA THR A 52 -19.02 7.05 12.09
C THR A 52 -19.94 5.92 12.53
N SER A 53 -20.11 4.89 11.69
CA SER A 53 -20.91 3.69 11.98
C SER A 53 -20.13 2.62 12.75
N ASP A 54 -18.99 2.93 13.33
CA ASP A 54 -18.13 2.00 14.10
C ASP A 54 -17.66 0.78 13.29
N TYR A 55 -17.23 1.03 12.04
CA TYR A 55 -16.55 0.05 11.18
C TYR A 55 -17.29 -1.28 11.00
N PRO A 56 -18.54 -1.31 10.53
CA PRO A 56 -19.24 -2.57 10.28
C PRO A 56 -18.55 -3.38 9.16
N GLY A 57 -18.67 -4.72 9.24
CA GLY A 57 -18.25 -5.63 8.16
C GLY A 57 -16.78 -6.09 8.20
N ILE A 58 -15.99 -5.66 9.18
CA ILE A 58 -14.59 -6.08 9.34
C ILE A 58 -14.43 -7.28 10.27
N THR A 59 -13.28 -7.94 10.16
CA THR A 59 -12.89 -9.00 11.08
C THR A 59 -12.66 -8.48 12.51
N GLN A 60 -12.68 -9.37 13.49
CA GLN A 60 -12.36 -9.03 14.88
C GLN A 60 -10.91 -8.53 15.02
N ILE A 61 -9.96 -9.13 14.32
CA ILE A 61 -8.55 -8.70 14.32
C ILE A 61 -8.40 -7.29 13.79
N THR A 62 -9.08 -6.97 12.69
CA THR A 62 -9.06 -5.63 12.10
C THR A 62 -9.67 -4.60 13.05
N ARG A 63 -10.75 -4.94 13.74
CA ARG A 63 -11.36 -4.08 14.76
C ARG A 63 -10.40 -3.78 15.91
N GLU A 64 -9.70 -4.79 16.40
CA GLU A 64 -8.69 -4.63 17.45
C GLU A 64 -7.54 -3.72 17.01
N LEU A 65 -7.05 -3.89 15.78
CA LEU A 65 -6.00 -3.04 15.22
C LEU A 65 -6.46 -1.60 15.05
N LEU A 66 -7.62 -1.35 14.44
CA LEU A 66 -8.16 -0.01 14.25
C LEU A 66 -8.38 0.70 15.59
N SER A 67 -8.96 -0.01 16.58
CA SER A 67 -9.11 0.52 17.93
C SER A 67 -7.77 0.88 18.57
N PHE A 68 -6.78 0.02 18.42
CA PHE A 68 -5.43 0.25 18.96
C PHE A 68 -4.74 1.44 18.29
N TRP A 69 -4.84 1.58 16.98
CA TRP A 69 -4.23 2.69 16.23
C TRP A 69 -4.89 4.04 16.51
N LYS A 70 -6.18 4.05 16.81
CA LYS A 70 -6.92 5.29 17.14
C LYS A 70 -6.68 5.74 18.57
N ASN A 71 -6.55 4.78 19.51
CA ASN A 71 -6.44 5.04 20.94
C ASN A 71 -4.99 4.98 21.42
N GLN A 72 -4.07 5.54 20.65
CA GLN A 72 -2.66 5.61 21.06
C GLN A 72 -2.48 6.42 22.35
N ASP A 73 -1.54 5.97 23.17
CA ASP A 73 -1.14 6.69 24.37
C ASP A 73 -0.76 8.15 24.02
N PRO A 74 -1.35 9.14 24.70
CA PRO A 74 -1.00 10.54 24.54
C PRO A 74 0.49 10.84 24.66
N ASP A 75 1.21 10.09 25.49
CA ASP A 75 2.63 10.31 25.77
C ASP A 75 3.55 9.50 24.84
N GLN A 76 2.98 8.71 23.92
CA GLN A 76 3.76 7.96 22.94
C GLN A 76 4.52 8.91 22.00
N PRO A 77 5.86 8.73 21.84
CA PRO A 77 6.68 9.66 21.07
C PRO A 77 6.40 9.64 19.56
N ASN A 78 5.92 8.52 19.04
CA ASN A 78 5.66 8.30 17.62
C ASN A 78 4.17 8.05 17.39
N LYS A 79 3.38 9.11 17.23
CA LYS A 79 1.94 9.02 16.92
C LYS A 79 1.69 8.87 15.43
N PHE A 80 0.59 8.20 15.09
CA PHE A 80 0.15 8.14 13.71
C PHE A 80 -0.49 9.46 13.26
N PHE A 81 -0.16 9.86 12.04
CA PHE A 81 -0.84 10.98 11.40
C PHE A 81 -2.21 10.55 10.88
N PHE A 82 -3.13 11.50 10.82
CA PHE A 82 -4.45 11.26 10.23
C PHE A 82 -4.37 10.63 8.84
N CYS A 83 -3.48 11.11 7.97
CA CYS A 83 -3.32 10.59 6.62
C CYS A 83 -2.84 9.12 6.58
N GLN A 84 -2.11 8.65 7.60
CA GLN A 84 -1.70 7.26 7.71
C GLN A 84 -2.88 6.36 8.08
N ILE A 85 -3.68 6.80 9.04
CA ILE A 85 -4.90 6.08 9.45
C ILE A 85 -5.89 6.05 8.28
N GLU A 86 -6.15 7.17 7.61
CA GLU A 86 -7.08 7.21 6.48
C GLU A 86 -6.59 6.31 5.32
N ALA A 87 -5.28 6.26 5.06
CA ALA A 87 -4.73 5.41 4.02
C ALA A 87 -4.97 3.91 4.33
N ILE A 88 -4.68 3.49 5.56
CA ILE A 88 -4.90 2.08 5.94
C ILE A 88 -6.40 1.74 6.05
N GLU A 89 -7.24 2.64 6.56
CA GLU A 89 -8.69 2.49 6.57
C GLU A 89 -9.25 2.29 5.16
N THR A 90 -8.72 3.04 4.18
CA THR A 90 -9.13 2.90 2.77
C THR A 90 -8.82 1.51 2.24
N LEU A 91 -7.62 0.98 2.51
CA LEU A 91 -7.23 -0.36 2.08
C LEU A 91 -8.10 -1.44 2.76
N ILE A 92 -8.37 -1.29 4.05
CA ILE A 92 -9.23 -2.19 4.82
C ILE A 92 -10.65 -2.18 4.26
N TRP A 93 -11.23 -1.01 4.07
CA TRP A 93 -12.60 -0.86 3.59
C TRP A 93 -12.79 -1.47 2.19
N LEU A 94 -11.85 -1.20 1.27
CA LEU A 94 -11.87 -1.79 -0.08
C LEU A 94 -11.72 -3.32 -0.07
N THR A 95 -11.01 -3.88 0.91
CA THR A 95 -10.73 -5.32 0.97
C THR A 95 -11.81 -6.09 1.74
N GLU A 96 -12.23 -5.58 2.90
CA GLU A 96 -13.10 -6.32 3.81
C GLU A 96 -14.58 -5.99 3.64
N VAL A 97 -14.90 -4.77 3.24
CA VAL A 97 -16.29 -4.26 3.26
C VAL A 97 -16.87 -4.14 1.85
N GLU A 98 -16.29 -3.28 1.03
CA GLU A 98 -16.85 -2.96 -0.29
C GLU A 98 -16.54 -4.03 -1.34
N GLY A 99 -15.30 -4.51 -1.32
CA GLY A 99 -14.80 -5.37 -2.39
C GLY A 99 -14.44 -4.60 -3.67
N TYR A 100 -13.44 -5.09 -4.39
CA TYR A 100 -12.91 -4.43 -5.58
C TYR A 100 -13.81 -4.52 -6.82
N SER A 101 -14.84 -5.35 -6.77
CA SER A 101 -15.79 -5.57 -7.87
C SER A 101 -17.17 -4.98 -7.58
N SER A 102 -17.27 -4.10 -6.59
CA SER A 102 -18.53 -3.46 -6.23
C SER A 102 -19.12 -2.70 -7.42
N SER A 103 -20.41 -2.88 -7.65
CA SER A 103 -21.15 -2.18 -8.70
C SER A 103 -21.11 -0.67 -8.54
N ASP A 104 -21.11 -0.20 -7.29
CA ASP A 104 -21.08 1.22 -6.96
C ASP A 104 -19.75 1.86 -7.36
N LEU A 105 -18.63 1.24 -6.98
CA LEU A 105 -17.30 1.72 -7.39
C LEU A 105 -17.11 1.62 -8.91
N MET A 106 -17.59 0.57 -9.54
CA MET A 106 -17.53 0.41 -11.00
C MET A 106 -18.36 1.45 -11.72
N SER A 107 -19.55 1.82 -11.22
CA SER A 107 -20.38 2.86 -11.83
C SER A 107 -19.70 4.22 -11.82
N ILE A 108 -18.98 4.55 -10.73
CA ILE A 108 -18.23 5.82 -10.62
C ILE A 108 -17.01 5.83 -11.54
N LEU A 109 -16.32 4.70 -11.67
CA LEU A 109 -15.20 4.55 -12.61
C LEU A 109 -15.65 4.69 -14.07
N CYS A 110 -16.83 4.17 -14.39
CA CYS A 110 -17.38 4.21 -15.76
C CYS A 110 -18.06 5.52 -16.13
N SER A 111 -18.49 6.34 -15.16
CA SER A 111 -19.14 7.63 -15.41
C SER A 111 -18.19 8.71 -15.95
N ASN A 112 -16.89 8.54 -15.80
CA ASN A 112 -15.89 9.41 -16.40
C ASN A 112 -15.52 8.89 -17.82
N GLU A 113 -16.10 9.50 -18.81
CA GLU A 113 -16.31 9.13 -20.23
C GLU A 113 -15.11 8.70 -21.08
N SER A 114 -13.91 8.48 -20.58
CA SER A 114 -12.78 8.29 -21.50
C SER A 114 -11.93 7.05 -21.33
N LYS A 115 -12.01 6.34 -20.24
CA LYS A 115 -11.19 5.11 -20.05
C LYS A 115 -11.90 4.14 -19.11
N LYS A 116 -12.01 2.89 -19.53
CA LYS A 116 -12.39 1.77 -18.67
C LYS A 116 -11.33 1.64 -17.57
N HIS A 117 -11.52 2.34 -16.48
CA HIS A 117 -10.68 2.14 -15.30
C HIS A 117 -11.17 0.88 -14.59
N SER A 118 -10.24 0.02 -14.21
CA SER A 118 -10.53 -1.19 -13.44
C SER A 118 -9.53 -1.27 -12.30
N PHE A 119 -9.96 -1.71 -11.13
CA PHE A 119 -9.04 -2.14 -10.06
C PHE A 119 -8.29 -3.41 -10.43
N ILE A 120 -8.75 -4.11 -11.46
CA ILE A 120 -8.09 -5.28 -12.04
C ILE A 120 -7.28 -4.79 -13.24
N GLY A 121 -5.97 -4.96 -13.21
CA GLY A 121 -5.07 -4.52 -14.27
C GLY A 121 -5.25 -5.32 -15.57
N ASP A 122 -4.75 -4.76 -16.66
CA ASP A 122 -4.75 -5.41 -17.98
C ASP A 122 -4.08 -6.79 -17.92
N GLY A 123 -4.83 -7.82 -18.28
CA GLY A 123 -4.35 -9.21 -18.30
C GLY A 123 -4.12 -9.87 -16.92
N GLY A 124 -4.46 -9.21 -15.81
CA GLY A 124 -4.31 -9.73 -14.45
C GLY A 124 -5.65 -9.95 -13.75
N SER A 125 -5.72 -10.96 -12.89
CA SER A 125 -6.87 -11.24 -12.02
C SER A 125 -6.71 -10.70 -10.59
N PHE A 126 -5.79 -9.75 -10.37
CA PHE A 126 -5.51 -9.19 -9.04
C PHE A 126 -5.76 -7.69 -8.99
N PRO A 127 -6.26 -7.17 -7.85
CA PRO A 127 -6.52 -5.74 -7.68
C PRO A 127 -5.22 -4.94 -7.61
N ARG A 128 -5.24 -3.74 -8.19
CA ARG A 128 -4.14 -2.76 -8.13
C ARG A 128 -4.65 -1.47 -7.50
N LEU A 129 -4.02 -1.06 -6.42
CA LEU A 129 -4.37 0.15 -5.68
C LEU A 129 -3.16 1.07 -5.61
N CYS A 130 -3.39 2.38 -5.73
CA CYS A 130 -2.39 3.41 -5.55
C CYS A 130 -2.80 4.33 -4.41
N SER A 131 -2.00 4.34 -3.34
CA SER A 131 -2.17 5.28 -2.23
C SER A 131 -1.20 6.45 -2.41
N LYS A 132 -1.70 7.59 -2.91
CA LYS A 132 -0.89 8.78 -3.11
C LYS A 132 -0.80 9.59 -1.82
N MET A 133 0.37 9.55 -1.19
CA MET A 133 0.69 10.29 0.02
C MET A 133 1.83 11.27 -0.23
N ALA A 134 1.79 12.44 0.41
CA ALA A 134 2.86 13.43 0.31
C ALA A 134 4.19 12.90 0.87
N THR A 135 5.30 13.49 0.41
CA THR A 135 6.62 13.19 0.96
C THR A 135 6.67 13.58 2.44
N GLY A 136 7.30 12.77 3.27
CA GLY A 136 7.43 13.01 4.71
C GLY A 136 6.21 12.63 5.56
N THR A 137 5.10 12.17 4.96
CA THR A 137 3.89 11.76 5.70
C THR A 137 3.95 10.35 6.27
N GLY A 138 5.08 9.65 6.14
CA GLY A 138 5.28 8.32 6.70
C GLY A 138 4.67 7.19 5.89
N LYS A 139 4.79 7.19 4.57
CA LYS A 139 4.37 6.07 3.69
C LYS A 139 4.82 4.70 4.21
N THR A 140 6.06 4.61 4.69
CA THR A 140 6.63 3.36 5.22
C THR A 140 5.92 2.87 6.49
N VAL A 141 5.36 3.77 7.31
CA VAL A 141 4.53 3.40 8.47
C VAL A 141 3.24 2.76 8.00
N VAL A 142 2.60 3.31 6.96
CA VAL A 142 1.39 2.69 6.37
C VAL A 142 1.70 1.32 5.77
N MET A 143 2.86 1.14 5.14
CA MET A 143 3.29 -0.18 4.66
C MET A 143 3.44 -1.18 5.82
N ALA A 144 4.01 -0.75 6.95
CA ALA A 144 4.12 -1.59 8.14
C ALA A 144 2.74 -1.93 8.76
N MET A 145 1.81 -0.95 8.78
CA MET A 145 0.42 -1.20 9.19
C MET A 145 -0.28 -2.20 8.26
N LEU A 146 -0.05 -2.09 6.94
CA LEU A 146 -0.56 -3.03 5.94
C LEU A 146 -0.03 -4.44 6.18
N VAL A 147 1.26 -4.60 6.41
CA VAL A 147 1.89 -5.90 6.72
C VAL A 147 1.29 -6.50 7.99
N ALA A 148 1.14 -5.69 9.05
CA ALA A 148 0.57 -6.13 10.32
C ALA A 148 -0.89 -6.59 10.15
N TRP A 149 -1.73 -5.77 9.53
CA TRP A 149 -3.13 -6.07 9.29
C TRP A 149 -3.32 -7.35 8.48
N GLN A 150 -2.64 -7.48 7.36
CA GLN A 150 -2.71 -8.64 6.47
C GLN A 150 -2.23 -9.92 7.17
N THR A 151 -1.08 -9.85 7.84
CA THR A 151 -0.49 -11.01 8.52
C THR A 151 -1.35 -11.50 9.66
N LEU A 152 -1.79 -10.63 10.54
CA LEU A 152 -2.57 -10.99 11.72
C LEU A 152 -3.92 -11.58 11.34
N ASN A 153 -4.57 -11.03 10.33
CA ASN A 153 -5.80 -11.61 9.78
C ASN A 153 -5.54 -12.97 9.12
N LYS A 154 -4.47 -13.13 8.33
CA LYS A 154 -4.13 -14.41 7.71
C LYS A 154 -3.83 -15.50 8.74
N VAL A 155 -3.20 -15.14 9.84
CA VAL A 155 -2.92 -16.09 10.94
C VAL A 155 -4.21 -16.50 11.68
N ALA A 156 -5.11 -15.54 11.89
CA ALA A 156 -6.40 -15.81 12.55
C ALA A 156 -7.40 -16.53 11.63
N TYR A 157 -7.37 -16.22 10.34
CA TYR A 157 -8.29 -16.76 9.32
C TYR A 157 -7.51 -17.38 8.15
N PRO A 158 -6.89 -18.57 8.32
CA PRO A 158 -5.96 -19.13 7.32
C PRO A 158 -6.57 -19.39 5.96
N ASN A 159 -7.87 -19.67 5.90
CA ASN A 159 -8.59 -19.96 4.66
C ASN A 159 -9.13 -18.71 3.95
N ASP A 160 -9.06 -17.55 4.57
CA ASP A 160 -9.52 -16.31 3.95
C ASP A 160 -8.54 -15.85 2.88
N ALA A 161 -8.98 -15.82 1.63
CA ALA A 161 -8.18 -15.44 0.47
C ALA A 161 -7.89 -13.94 0.40
N ARG A 162 -8.63 -13.11 1.16
CA ARG A 162 -8.42 -11.66 1.20
C ARG A 162 -7.10 -11.27 1.86
N PHE A 163 -6.54 -12.15 2.68
CA PHE A 163 -5.36 -11.87 3.49
C PHE A 163 -4.15 -12.70 3.10
N SER A 164 -2.97 -12.12 3.36
CA SER A 164 -1.68 -12.78 3.14
C SER A 164 -0.71 -12.52 4.29
N LYS A 165 0.28 -13.40 4.43
CA LYS A 165 1.46 -13.19 5.27
C LYS A 165 2.77 -13.16 4.45
N TYR A 166 2.64 -13.07 3.13
CA TYR A 166 3.74 -13.05 2.18
C TYR A 166 3.76 -11.72 1.45
N PHE A 167 4.88 -11.01 1.53
CA PHE A 167 5.01 -9.65 1.00
C PHE A 167 6.25 -9.54 0.13
N PHE A 168 6.07 -8.98 -1.05
CA PHE A 168 7.15 -8.63 -1.95
C PHE A 168 7.18 -7.11 -2.10
N VAL A 169 8.24 -6.48 -1.58
CA VAL A 169 8.40 -5.03 -1.58
C VAL A 169 9.43 -4.65 -2.63
N VAL A 170 9.02 -3.82 -3.58
CA VAL A 170 9.86 -3.33 -4.67
C VAL A 170 10.37 -1.93 -4.32
N ALA A 171 11.68 -1.80 -4.24
CA ALA A 171 12.36 -0.54 -3.95
C ALA A 171 12.95 0.08 -5.22
N PRO A 172 12.92 1.42 -5.40
CA PRO A 172 13.43 2.08 -6.59
C PRO A 172 14.96 2.05 -6.71
N ASN A 173 15.69 1.90 -5.61
CA ASN A 173 17.15 1.81 -5.59
C ASN A 173 17.67 1.08 -4.34
N LEU A 174 18.98 0.85 -4.28
CA LEU A 174 19.61 0.11 -3.19
C LEU A 174 19.49 0.82 -1.84
N THR A 175 19.65 2.13 -1.80
CA THR A 175 19.52 2.92 -0.56
C THR A 175 18.12 2.83 0.03
N VAL A 176 17.09 2.88 -0.83
CA VAL A 176 15.70 2.72 -0.39
C VAL A 176 15.45 1.27 0.04
N LYS A 177 16.01 0.28 -0.66
CA LYS A 177 15.92 -1.12 -0.25
C LYS A 177 16.41 -1.34 1.18
N GLU A 178 17.58 -0.80 1.53
CA GLU A 178 18.13 -0.89 2.90
C GLU A 178 17.22 -0.21 3.93
N ARG A 179 16.67 0.95 3.58
CA ARG A 179 15.72 1.67 4.44
C ARG A 179 14.41 0.91 4.66
N LEU A 180 13.96 0.10 3.70
CA LEU A 180 12.73 -0.68 3.80
C LEU A 180 12.91 -1.99 4.61
N ASP A 181 14.11 -2.32 5.05
CA ASP A 181 14.35 -3.43 5.99
C ASP A 181 13.59 -3.28 7.32
N VAL A 182 13.19 -2.06 7.67
CA VAL A 182 12.31 -1.78 8.82
C VAL A 182 10.93 -2.43 8.72
N LEU A 183 10.54 -2.89 7.53
CA LEU A 183 9.29 -3.62 7.30
C LEU A 183 9.38 -5.11 7.67
N LYS A 184 10.58 -5.64 7.89
CA LYS A 184 10.76 -7.00 8.35
C LYS A 184 10.55 -7.07 9.87
N PRO A 185 9.60 -7.88 10.38
CA PRO A 185 9.39 -8.00 11.83
C PRO A 185 10.61 -8.47 12.61
N SER A 186 11.50 -9.21 11.95
CA SER A 186 12.76 -9.71 12.54
C SER A 186 13.90 -8.69 12.58
N SER A 187 13.73 -7.53 11.95
CA SER A 187 14.75 -6.47 11.96
C SER A 187 14.84 -5.83 13.35
N THR A 188 16.05 -5.55 13.81
CA THR A 188 16.29 -4.86 15.09
C THR A 188 15.79 -3.41 15.09
N SER A 189 15.66 -2.81 13.91
CA SER A 189 15.14 -1.45 13.69
C SER A 189 13.72 -1.43 13.13
N ASN A 190 12.96 -2.49 13.33
CA ASN A 190 11.63 -2.65 12.76
C ASN A 190 10.67 -1.54 13.20
N TYR A 191 9.71 -1.20 12.33
CA TYR A 191 8.73 -0.16 12.62
C TYR A 191 7.60 -0.64 13.54
N TYR A 192 7.40 -1.92 13.70
CA TYR A 192 6.34 -2.45 14.57
C TYR A 192 6.61 -2.15 16.03
N ASP A 193 7.87 -2.19 16.46
CA ASP A 193 8.29 -1.79 17.81
C ASP A 193 8.43 -0.27 17.91
N LYS A 194 9.08 0.35 16.90
CA LYS A 194 9.35 1.79 16.93
C LYS A 194 8.07 2.64 17.01
N PHE A 195 7.03 2.25 16.30
CA PHE A 195 5.76 2.97 16.23
C PHE A 195 4.63 2.30 17.03
N ASN A 196 4.95 1.24 17.77
CA ASN A 196 3.96 0.47 18.51
C ASN A 196 2.74 0.10 17.62
N ILE A 197 3.02 -0.51 16.45
CA ILE A 197 1.98 -0.81 15.45
C ILE A 197 1.07 -1.95 15.89
N VAL A 198 1.57 -2.88 16.69
CA VAL A 198 0.81 -4.02 17.20
C VAL A 198 0.92 -4.14 18.70
N GLN A 199 -0.13 -4.63 19.33
CA GLN A 199 -0.11 -4.96 20.76
C GLN A 199 0.92 -6.06 21.04
N PRO A 200 1.58 -6.06 22.22
CA PRO A 200 2.55 -7.09 22.59
C PRO A 200 2.02 -8.52 22.43
N THR A 201 0.75 -8.75 22.72
CA THR A 201 0.05 -10.04 22.60
C THR A 201 -0.07 -10.56 21.16
N MET A 202 0.07 -9.67 20.17
CA MET A 202 -0.01 -10.01 18.75
C MET A 202 1.37 -10.18 18.10
N ARG A 203 2.44 -9.87 18.82
CA ARG A 203 3.81 -9.79 18.27
C ARG A 203 4.28 -11.12 17.70
N ASP A 204 4.05 -12.23 18.41
CA ASP A 204 4.46 -13.56 17.95
C ASP A 204 3.75 -13.98 16.67
N ARG A 205 2.49 -13.59 16.51
CA ARG A 205 1.72 -13.84 15.29
C ARG A 205 2.26 -13.03 14.12
N LEU A 206 2.66 -11.77 14.36
CA LEU A 206 3.25 -10.90 13.35
C LEU A 206 4.59 -11.45 12.83
N ASN A 207 5.38 -12.13 13.67
CA ASN A 207 6.65 -12.75 13.28
C ASN A 207 6.50 -13.84 12.20
N GLN A 208 5.26 -14.27 11.90
CA GLN A 208 5.01 -15.17 10.77
C GLN A 208 5.02 -14.46 9.40
N ALA A 209 5.05 -13.14 9.36
CA ALA A 209 5.18 -12.39 8.12
C ALA A 209 6.50 -12.70 7.41
N LYS A 210 6.42 -12.95 6.11
CA LYS A 210 7.57 -13.14 5.23
C LYS A 210 7.66 -11.94 4.30
N VAL A 211 8.59 -11.04 4.58
CA VAL A 211 8.79 -9.80 3.82
C VAL A 211 10.09 -9.90 3.04
N LEU A 212 9.99 -9.94 1.72
CA LEU A 212 11.11 -9.87 0.79
C LEU A 212 11.18 -8.46 0.20
N VAL A 213 12.29 -7.77 0.40
CA VAL A 213 12.54 -6.44 -0.17
C VAL A 213 13.57 -6.57 -1.27
N GLU A 214 13.20 -6.17 -2.50
CA GLU A 214 14.12 -6.22 -3.64
C GLU A 214 14.11 -4.92 -4.42
N ASN A 215 15.21 -4.67 -5.13
CA ASN A 215 15.33 -3.54 -6.02
C ASN A 215 14.65 -3.86 -7.37
N TRP A 216 13.94 -2.90 -7.96
CA TRP A 216 13.25 -3.05 -9.23
C TRP A 216 14.19 -3.51 -10.37
N HIS A 217 15.48 -3.18 -10.34
CA HIS A 217 16.45 -3.65 -11.33
C HIS A 217 16.55 -5.18 -11.42
N LYS A 218 16.22 -5.90 -10.34
CA LYS A 218 16.12 -7.36 -10.39
C LYS A 218 14.90 -7.87 -11.19
N LEU A 219 13.93 -7.00 -11.43
CA LEU A 219 12.73 -7.30 -12.23
C LEU A 219 12.92 -6.99 -13.72
N SER A 220 14.00 -6.27 -14.08
CA SER A 220 14.30 -5.99 -15.49
C SER A 220 14.81 -7.26 -16.15
N PHE A 221 14.14 -7.67 -17.24
CA PHE A 221 14.68 -8.68 -18.14
C PHE A 221 16.00 -8.16 -18.73
N GLU A 222 17.04 -9.00 -18.76
CA GLU A 222 18.20 -8.72 -19.58
C GLU A 222 17.76 -8.85 -21.05
N ASP A 223 17.80 -7.75 -21.80
CA ASP A 223 17.56 -7.78 -23.23
C ASP A 223 18.55 -8.74 -23.91
N ASP A 224 18.07 -9.52 -24.88
CA ASP A 224 18.89 -10.48 -25.64
C ASP A 224 20.14 -9.83 -26.26
N GLU A 225 20.09 -8.54 -26.58
CA GLU A 225 21.25 -7.77 -27.04
C GLU A 225 22.34 -7.56 -25.96
N LYS A 226 21.97 -7.46 -24.67
CA LYS A 226 22.93 -7.36 -23.57
C LYS A 226 23.54 -8.71 -23.24
N ILE A 227 22.76 -9.80 -23.38
CA ILE A 227 23.23 -11.17 -23.20
C ILE A 227 24.25 -11.55 -24.26
N SER A 228 24.03 -11.13 -25.52
CA SER A 228 24.94 -11.42 -26.64
C SER A 228 26.31 -10.71 -26.56
N LYS A 229 26.38 -9.61 -25.81
CA LYS A 229 27.60 -8.79 -25.62
C LYS A 229 28.46 -9.24 -24.45
N LYS A 230 27.93 -10.09 -23.53
CA LYS A 230 28.73 -10.63 -22.42
C LYS A 230 29.58 -11.81 -22.92
N LYS A 231 30.89 -11.59 -23.08
CA LYS A 231 31.87 -12.66 -23.37
C LYS A 231 31.91 -13.64 -22.21
N GLY A 232 31.54 -14.90 -22.45
CA GLY A 232 31.68 -16.00 -21.48
C GLY A 232 30.42 -16.43 -20.74
N VAL A 233 29.24 -15.91 -21.11
CA VAL A 233 27.96 -16.39 -20.58
C VAL A 233 27.45 -17.59 -21.36
N ASP A 234 27.01 -18.62 -20.63
CA ASP A 234 26.37 -19.80 -21.15
C ASP A 234 25.16 -19.41 -22.04
N LYS A 235 25.24 -19.70 -23.34
CA LYS A 235 24.24 -19.34 -24.36
C LYS A 235 22.96 -20.18 -24.29
N ARG A 236 22.65 -20.75 -23.14
CA ARG A 236 21.33 -21.35 -22.93
C ARG A 236 20.31 -20.22 -22.84
N GLY A 237 19.46 -20.12 -23.81
CA GLY A 237 18.51 -19.05 -24.09
C GLY A 237 17.84 -18.37 -22.89
N ALA A 238 17.03 -17.36 -23.14
CA ALA A 238 16.30 -16.61 -22.10
C ALA A 238 15.73 -17.55 -21.03
N LYS A 239 15.98 -17.23 -19.75
CA LYS A 239 15.41 -17.98 -18.62
C LYS A 239 13.89 -18.06 -18.83
N SER A 240 13.29 -19.22 -18.64
CA SER A 240 11.83 -19.32 -18.66
C SER A 240 11.26 -18.41 -17.57
N ASP A 241 10.06 -17.86 -17.79
CA ASP A 241 9.35 -17.00 -16.82
C ASP A 241 9.31 -17.62 -15.42
N PHE A 242 9.13 -18.94 -15.36
CA PHE A 242 9.13 -19.69 -14.11
C PHE A 242 10.49 -19.68 -13.41
N ALA A 243 11.59 -19.81 -14.13
CA ALA A 243 12.94 -19.75 -13.57
C ALA A 243 13.26 -18.35 -13.09
N PHE A 244 12.84 -17.33 -13.81
CA PHE A 244 12.98 -15.92 -13.42
C PHE A 244 12.20 -15.59 -12.14
N VAL A 245 10.91 -15.95 -12.09
CA VAL A 245 10.07 -15.78 -10.90
C VAL A 245 10.71 -16.45 -9.68
N ARG A 246 11.25 -17.65 -9.85
CA ARG A 246 11.91 -18.39 -8.77
C ARG A 246 13.19 -17.71 -8.29
N GLU A 247 13.94 -17.11 -9.18
CA GLU A 247 15.15 -16.35 -8.86
C GLU A 247 14.84 -15.06 -8.10
N VAL A 248 13.81 -14.33 -8.54
CA VAL A 248 13.41 -13.05 -7.94
C VAL A 248 12.73 -13.26 -6.59
N LEU A 249 11.76 -14.17 -6.52
CA LEU A 249 10.94 -14.37 -5.33
C LEU A 249 11.51 -15.38 -4.34
N GLY A 250 12.52 -16.18 -4.72
CA GLY A 250 13.07 -17.21 -3.85
C GLY A 250 11.99 -18.12 -3.25
N ASP A 251 11.95 -18.20 -1.93
CA ASP A 251 10.97 -19.03 -1.21
C ASP A 251 9.52 -18.58 -1.43
N LEU A 252 9.27 -17.29 -1.70
CA LEU A 252 7.92 -16.78 -1.97
C LEU A 252 7.35 -17.33 -3.28
N SER A 253 8.18 -17.78 -4.23
CA SER A 253 7.73 -18.34 -5.51
C SER A 253 6.84 -19.58 -5.39
N ARG A 254 6.84 -20.23 -4.23
CA ARG A 254 6.06 -21.45 -3.93
C ARG A 254 4.79 -21.16 -3.13
N THR A 255 4.52 -19.90 -2.85
CA THR A 255 3.39 -19.49 -2.00
C THR A 255 2.25 -18.94 -2.86
N ASN A 256 1.04 -19.05 -2.34
CA ASN A 256 -0.15 -18.45 -2.95
C ASN A 256 -0.53 -17.17 -2.22
N GLY A 257 -0.96 -16.16 -2.97
CA GLY A 257 -1.46 -14.92 -2.39
C GLY A 257 -0.34 -14.02 -1.83
N ILE A 258 0.52 -13.49 -2.71
CA ILE A 258 1.56 -12.52 -2.34
C ILE A 258 0.99 -11.11 -2.46
N VAL A 259 1.20 -10.27 -1.44
CA VAL A 259 0.96 -8.83 -1.54
C VAL A 259 2.22 -8.16 -2.09
N VAL A 260 2.08 -7.50 -3.23
CA VAL A 260 3.17 -6.73 -3.83
C VAL A 260 3.02 -5.27 -3.43
N ILE A 261 4.06 -4.71 -2.82
CA ILE A 261 4.12 -3.31 -2.42
C ILE A 261 5.21 -2.64 -3.25
N ASN A 262 4.83 -1.68 -4.09
CA ASN A 262 5.77 -0.92 -4.91
C ASN A 262 5.96 0.47 -4.29
N ASP A 263 7.12 0.72 -3.69
CA ASP A 263 7.48 2.04 -3.18
C ASP A 263 7.92 2.94 -4.34
N GLU A 264 7.45 4.19 -4.33
CA GLU A 264 7.69 5.16 -5.42
C GLU A 264 7.28 4.61 -6.80
N ALA A 265 6.07 4.08 -6.90
CA ALA A 265 5.54 3.43 -8.09
C ALA A 265 5.65 4.27 -9.39
N HIS A 266 5.75 5.60 -9.27
CA HIS A 266 5.94 6.50 -10.40
C HIS A 266 7.32 6.37 -11.10
N HIS A 267 8.27 5.68 -10.48
CA HIS A 267 9.56 5.32 -11.09
C HIS A 267 9.53 3.98 -11.83
N ALA A 268 8.44 3.23 -11.75
CA ALA A 268 8.32 1.91 -12.36
C ALA A 268 7.71 1.93 -13.77
N TRP A 269 7.56 3.12 -14.38
CA TRP A 269 7.01 3.33 -15.73
C TRP A 269 8.08 3.84 -16.67
#